data_ab3899a2dfda4bfc6fd93bcdfed5b687
#
_entry.id   ab3899a2dfda4bfc6fd93bcdfed5b687
#
_cell.length_a   1.000
_cell.length_b   1.000
_cell.length_c   1.000
_cell.angle_alpha   90.00
_cell.angle_beta   90.00
_cell.angle_gamma   90.00
#
_symmetry.space_group_name_H-M   'P 1'
#
loop_
_entity.id
_entity.type
_entity.pdbx_description
1 polymer ?
#
loop_
_entity_poly.entity_id
_entity_poly.type
_entity_poly.pdbx_seq_one_letter_code
_entity_poly.pdbx_strand_id
1 'polypeptide(L)'
;MSRTSGLAAVALATLLATAACAKGEDSGDTPAPAGSAGQQVVQSQGAAGPTCTLQSFGGQKFDLKKDVVGFSQSEKEANPFRIAETRSIKDEAAKLGIANLRVTNAQSQFSKQISDVQQLIAQGAKLLVIAPLNSDGWEPVLRQAAEKKVPIITIDRKINAQPCTDYLTFIGSDFYQQGERAADQMIQALGGQGEVAILLGAPGNNVTTDRTKGFKDRIQEKAPGITISFEQTGEFTREKGQQVTEQLIQSRPGTKGIYAENDEMALGAVTALKGAGKSPGQVKIVSVDGTRAAVQGIVDGWLSAVVESNPRFGPLAFSTTQKFLDGEGIPATVIISDQEYTTANAKESLGNAY
;
A
#
# COMPACT_ATOMS: atom_id res chain seq x y z
N MET A 1 -57.73 10.48 -69.95
CA MET A 1 -58.45 11.76 -69.79
C MET A 1 -57.77 12.48 -68.66
N SER A 2 -57.01 13.44 -69.04
CA SER A 2 -57.20 14.90 -68.82
C SER A 2 -56.87 15.36 -67.45
N ARG A 3 -55.86 16.00 -67.26
CA ARG A 3 -55.25 17.37 -67.44
C ARG A 3 -54.91 17.88 -66.06
N THR A 4 -53.80 18.33 -65.82
CA THR A 4 -52.94 19.48 -66.13
C THR A 4 -52.80 20.42 -64.94
N SER A 5 -51.59 20.81 -64.76
CA SER A 5 -51.07 22.15 -64.44
C SER A 5 -51.17 22.57 -62.93
N GLY A 6 -50.24 23.15 -62.30
CA GLY A 6 -48.99 23.80 -62.70
C GLY A 6 -48.66 24.88 -61.61
N LEU A 7 -47.39 25.25 -61.63
CA LEU A 7 -46.80 26.48 -61.06
C LEU A 7 -46.73 26.66 -59.53
N ALA A 8 -45.58 26.59 -58.96
CA ALA A 8 -44.49 27.57 -58.80
C ALA A 8 -44.78 28.70 -57.81
N ALA A 9 -44.07 28.81 -56.76
CA ALA A 9 -43.10 29.83 -56.48
C ALA A 9 -42.78 30.03 -54.98
N VAL A 10 -41.51 30.11 -54.72
CA VAL A 10 -40.78 31.05 -53.87
C VAL A 10 -40.92 30.98 -52.33
N ALA A 11 -39.86 30.46 -51.77
CA ALA A 11 -39.05 30.95 -50.62
C ALA A 11 -39.69 31.79 -49.50
N LEU A 12 -39.51 31.29 -48.26
CA LEU A 12 -38.82 32.05 -47.23
C LEU A 12 -38.40 31.15 -46.06
N ALA A 13 -37.18 31.31 -45.64
CA ALA A 13 -36.58 30.57 -44.54
C ALA A 13 -37.09 31.11 -43.21
N THR A 14 -37.47 30.20 -42.28
CA THR A 14 -37.49 30.49 -40.84
C THR A 14 -37.01 29.22 -40.09
N LEU A 15 -35.91 29.42 -39.35
CA LEU A 15 -35.40 28.43 -38.41
C LEU A 15 -36.41 28.27 -37.23
N LEU A 16 -36.81 27.06 -36.96
CA LEU A 16 -37.42 26.65 -35.71
C LEU A 16 -36.73 25.39 -35.21
N ALA A 17 -36.04 25.55 -34.10
CA ALA A 17 -35.45 24.46 -33.38
C ALA A 17 -36.54 23.57 -32.77
N THR A 18 -36.57 22.32 -33.14
CA THR A 18 -37.37 21.28 -32.48
C THR A 18 -36.43 20.38 -31.70
N ALA A 19 -36.59 20.39 -30.38
CA ALA A 19 -35.99 19.42 -29.48
C ALA A 19 -36.65 18.04 -29.72
N ALA A 20 -35.86 17.09 -30.24
CA ALA A 20 -36.28 15.68 -30.31
C ALA A 20 -35.65 14.93 -29.13
N CYS A 21 -36.49 14.42 -28.22
CA CYS A 21 -36.10 13.43 -27.24
C CYS A 21 -35.80 12.11 -27.97
N ALA A 22 -34.53 11.77 -28.07
CA ALA A 22 -34.12 10.40 -28.43
C ALA A 22 -33.76 9.65 -27.15
N LYS A 23 -34.40 8.54 -26.91
CA LYS A 23 -33.99 7.52 -25.95
C LYS A 23 -32.58 7.06 -26.34
N GLY A 24 -31.59 7.33 -25.50
CA GLY A 24 -30.25 6.79 -25.66
C GLY A 24 -30.22 5.35 -25.16
N GLU A 25 -29.73 4.50 -26.01
CA GLU A 25 -29.33 3.15 -25.71
C GLU A 25 -28.11 3.15 -24.77
N ASP A 26 -28.11 2.13 -23.94
CA ASP A 26 -27.09 1.75 -22.97
C ASP A 26 -25.70 1.67 -23.62
N SER A 27 -24.87 2.67 -23.43
CA SER A 27 -23.47 2.63 -23.82
C SER A 27 -22.65 2.32 -22.56
N GLY A 28 -22.08 1.13 -22.59
CA GLY A 28 -21.20 0.59 -21.59
C GLY A 28 -20.20 1.60 -21.04
N ASP A 29 -20.21 1.73 -19.74
CA ASP A 29 -19.30 2.52 -18.95
C ASP A 29 -17.88 1.96 -19.14
N THR A 30 -17.15 2.54 -20.07
CA THR A 30 -15.70 2.39 -20.09
C THR A 30 -15.19 3.23 -18.92
N PRO A 31 -14.49 2.67 -17.95
CA PRO A 31 -13.91 3.47 -16.88
C PRO A 31 -13.01 4.51 -17.52
N ALA A 32 -13.31 5.78 -17.33
CA ALA A 32 -12.40 6.86 -17.65
C ALA A 32 -11.03 6.55 -17.03
N PRO A 33 -9.91 6.78 -17.74
CA PRO A 33 -8.59 6.62 -17.14
C PRO A 33 -8.57 7.49 -15.91
N ALA A 34 -8.29 6.90 -14.73
CA ALA A 34 -8.15 7.60 -13.48
C ALA A 34 -7.15 8.74 -13.71
N GLY A 35 -7.69 9.95 -13.79
CA GLY A 35 -6.88 11.15 -13.87
C GLY A 35 -5.85 11.09 -12.76
N SER A 36 -4.62 11.43 -13.04
CA SER A 36 -3.54 11.62 -12.08
C SER A 36 -3.93 12.71 -11.08
N ALA A 37 -4.80 12.39 -10.12
CA ALA A 37 -4.88 13.10 -8.86
C ALA A 37 -3.46 13.02 -8.31
N GLY A 38 -2.83 14.18 -8.06
CA GLY A 38 -1.41 14.31 -7.83
C GLY A 38 -0.90 13.24 -6.88
N GLN A 39 -0.12 12.31 -7.42
CA GLN A 39 0.49 11.25 -6.62
C GLN A 39 1.28 11.95 -5.53
N GLN A 40 0.87 11.77 -4.28
CA GLN A 40 1.72 12.21 -3.17
C GLN A 40 3.02 11.41 -3.28
N VAL A 41 4.07 12.10 -3.72
CA VAL A 41 5.40 11.52 -3.75
C VAL A 41 5.77 11.21 -2.31
N VAL A 42 6.09 9.95 -2.04
CA VAL A 42 6.63 9.53 -0.75
C VAL A 42 7.82 10.41 -0.41
N GLN A 43 7.72 11.16 0.67
CA GLN A 43 8.81 12.01 1.13
C GLN A 43 9.54 11.31 2.27
N SER A 44 10.87 11.40 2.26
CA SER A 44 11.68 10.96 3.41
C SER A 44 11.36 11.85 4.61
N GLN A 45 10.91 11.24 5.71
CA GLN A 45 10.73 11.91 6.99
C GLN A 45 12.01 11.87 7.84
N GLY A 46 12.84 10.87 7.62
CA GLY A 46 14.08 10.68 8.38
C GLY A 46 15.04 9.74 7.68
N ALA A 47 16.28 9.83 8.11
CA ALA A 47 17.36 8.96 7.68
C ALA A 47 18.12 8.49 8.92
N ALA A 48 18.40 7.19 9.01
CA ALA A 48 19.09 6.60 10.15
C ALA A 48 20.17 5.60 9.73
N GLY A 49 21.11 5.37 10.63
CA GLY A 49 22.20 4.42 10.45
C GLY A 49 23.40 4.98 9.67
N PRO A 50 24.37 4.12 9.34
CA PRO A 50 25.55 4.51 8.60
C PRO A 50 25.23 5.00 7.20
N THR A 51 26.11 5.82 6.63
CA THR A 51 26.00 6.29 5.25
C THR A 51 26.73 5.33 4.30
N CYS A 52 26.01 4.83 3.30
CA CYS A 52 26.55 3.95 2.28
C CYS A 52 27.00 4.75 1.05
N THR A 53 28.22 4.52 0.61
CA THR A 53 28.72 5.03 -0.67
C THR A 53 28.99 3.88 -1.63
N LEU A 54 29.11 4.17 -2.92
CA LEU A 54 29.46 3.16 -3.92
C LEU A 54 30.79 2.46 -3.55
N GLN A 55 31.76 3.25 -3.04
CA GLN A 55 33.07 2.74 -2.63
C GLN A 55 32.98 1.87 -1.36
N SER A 56 32.27 2.33 -0.31
CA SER A 56 32.18 1.59 0.96
C SER A 56 31.38 0.28 0.80
N PHE A 57 30.39 0.27 -0.07
CA PHE A 57 29.60 -0.94 -0.38
C PHE A 57 30.35 -1.90 -1.31
N GLY A 58 31.46 -1.49 -1.95
CA GLY A 58 32.19 -2.29 -2.92
C GLY A 58 31.43 -2.51 -4.23
N GLY A 59 30.47 -1.65 -4.51
CA GLY A 59 29.62 -1.71 -5.70
C GLY A 59 30.35 -1.31 -6.99
N GLN A 60 29.76 -1.65 -8.11
CA GLN A 60 30.18 -1.23 -9.44
C GLN A 60 29.17 -0.23 -10.01
N LYS A 61 29.68 0.73 -10.80
CA LYS A 61 28.78 1.61 -11.55
C LYS A 61 28.03 0.82 -12.61
N PHE A 62 26.78 1.14 -12.78
CA PHE A 62 25.90 0.61 -13.83
C PHE A 62 24.99 1.72 -14.36
N ASP A 63 24.38 1.50 -15.50
CA ASP A 63 23.46 2.44 -16.15
C ASP A 63 22.02 2.00 -15.93
N LEU A 64 21.28 2.68 -15.07
CA LEU A 64 19.88 2.36 -14.77
C LEU A 64 19.01 2.24 -16.02
N LYS A 65 19.31 2.98 -17.09
CA LYS A 65 18.51 2.97 -18.31
C LYS A 65 18.77 1.76 -19.19
N LYS A 66 19.97 1.20 -19.14
CA LYS A 66 20.41 0.14 -20.07
C LYS A 66 20.53 -1.22 -19.40
N ASP A 67 20.96 -1.24 -18.14
CA ASP A 67 21.22 -2.46 -17.41
C ASP A 67 19.93 -3.08 -16.87
N VAL A 68 19.98 -4.36 -16.52
CA VAL A 68 18.84 -5.08 -15.96
C VAL A 68 18.61 -4.63 -14.52
N VAL A 69 17.38 -4.17 -14.25
CA VAL A 69 16.87 -3.87 -12.91
C VAL A 69 15.83 -4.92 -12.55
N GLY A 70 16.00 -5.59 -11.40
CA GLY A 70 15.02 -6.55 -10.90
C GLY A 70 14.12 -5.93 -9.84
N PHE A 71 12.82 -6.20 -9.93
CA PHE A 71 11.87 -5.95 -8.86
C PHE A 71 11.20 -7.26 -8.43
N SER A 72 11.25 -7.55 -7.12
CA SER A 72 10.62 -8.75 -6.54
C SER A 72 9.48 -8.35 -5.60
N GLN A 73 8.25 -8.63 -6.04
CA GLN A 73 7.04 -8.48 -5.23
C GLN A 73 6.81 -9.72 -4.37
N SER A 74 6.47 -9.53 -3.10
CA SER A 74 6.24 -10.60 -2.12
C SER A 74 4.92 -11.35 -2.31
N GLU A 75 3.83 -10.62 -2.49
CA GLU A 75 2.46 -11.14 -2.40
C GLU A 75 1.71 -11.00 -3.71
N LYS A 76 0.58 -11.69 -3.80
CA LYS A 76 -0.34 -11.56 -4.94
C LYS A 76 -0.78 -10.10 -5.10
N GLU A 77 -0.84 -9.63 -6.32
CA GLU A 77 -1.42 -8.33 -6.67
C GLU A 77 -2.96 -8.38 -6.63
N ALA A 78 -3.51 -8.86 -5.51
CA ALA A 78 -4.94 -8.83 -5.20
C ALA A 78 -5.25 -7.82 -4.09
N ASN A 79 -4.21 -7.41 -3.34
CA ASN A 79 -4.28 -6.39 -2.31
C ASN A 79 -3.97 -5.02 -2.95
N PRO A 80 -4.79 -3.97 -2.73
CA PRO A 80 -4.55 -2.62 -3.27
C PRO A 80 -3.16 -2.06 -2.98
N PHE A 81 -2.61 -2.33 -1.79
CA PHE A 81 -1.24 -1.93 -1.44
C PHE A 81 -0.23 -2.52 -2.44
N ARG A 82 -0.28 -3.83 -2.71
CA ARG A 82 0.67 -4.50 -3.60
C ARG A 82 0.50 -4.08 -5.06
N ILE A 83 -0.73 -3.81 -5.48
CA ILE A 83 -1.03 -3.25 -6.81
C ILE A 83 -0.39 -1.86 -6.95
N ALA A 84 -0.59 -0.99 -5.98
CA ALA A 84 -0.06 0.37 -5.98
C ALA A 84 1.48 0.39 -5.89
N GLU A 85 2.07 -0.49 -5.08
CA GLU A 85 3.51 -0.66 -4.93
C GLU A 85 4.17 -1.09 -6.25
N THR A 86 3.67 -2.16 -6.86
CA THR A 86 4.18 -2.65 -8.15
C THR A 86 4.00 -1.60 -9.25
N ARG A 87 2.85 -0.94 -9.28
CA ARG A 87 2.58 0.13 -10.22
C ARG A 87 3.56 1.28 -10.07
N SER A 88 3.82 1.72 -8.84
CA SER A 88 4.76 2.82 -8.56
C SER A 88 6.17 2.52 -9.10
N ILE A 89 6.66 1.30 -8.91
CA ILE A 89 7.96 0.89 -9.46
C ILE A 89 7.95 0.91 -10.99
N LYS A 90 6.90 0.35 -11.62
CA LYS A 90 6.79 0.29 -13.09
C LYS A 90 6.66 1.68 -13.72
N ASP A 91 5.81 2.52 -13.15
CA ASP A 91 5.54 3.87 -13.67
C ASP A 91 6.79 4.76 -13.57
N GLU A 92 7.51 4.72 -12.43
CA GLU A 92 8.74 5.50 -12.29
C GLU A 92 9.86 4.95 -13.19
N ALA A 93 9.99 3.63 -13.33
CA ALA A 93 10.95 3.05 -14.26
C ALA A 93 10.68 3.50 -15.71
N ALA A 94 9.41 3.50 -16.14
CA ALA A 94 9.03 3.99 -17.45
C ALA A 94 9.33 5.47 -17.61
N LYS A 95 9.02 6.30 -16.64
CA LYS A 95 9.30 7.74 -16.62
C LYS A 95 10.79 8.05 -16.73
N LEU A 96 11.64 7.26 -16.06
CA LEU A 96 13.09 7.39 -16.11
C LEU A 96 13.74 6.77 -17.36
N GLY A 97 12.97 6.06 -18.19
CA GLY A 97 13.47 5.37 -19.37
C GLY A 97 14.28 4.11 -19.05
N ILE A 98 13.99 3.43 -17.95
CA ILE A 98 14.60 2.14 -17.59
C ILE A 98 14.02 1.06 -18.50
N ALA A 99 14.79 0.65 -19.50
CA ALA A 99 14.30 -0.24 -20.56
C ALA A 99 14.19 -1.71 -20.13
N ASN A 100 15.01 -2.14 -19.16
CA ASN A 100 15.17 -3.54 -18.79
C ASN A 100 14.70 -3.83 -17.34
N LEU A 101 13.54 -3.29 -16.95
CA LEU A 101 12.91 -3.67 -15.68
C LEU A 101 12.32 -5.08 -15.79
N ARG A 102 12.75 -5.97 -14.90
CA ARG A 102 12.21 -7.34 -14.76
C ARG A 102 11.48 -7.47 -13.44
N VAL A 103 10.21 -7.86 -13.51
CA VAL A 103 9.33 -7.97 -12.34
C VAL A 103 9.03 -9.43 -12.09
N THR A 104 9.20 -9.86 -10.84
CA THR A 104 8.75 -11.17 -10.35
C THR A 104 7.74 -11.00 -9.24
N ASN A 105 6.91 -12.01 -9.02
CA ASN A 105 5.93 -12.02 -7.93
C ASN A 105 5.95 -13.38 -7.24
N ALA A 106 6.23 -13.38 -5.96
CA ALA A 106 6.37 -14.59 -5.15
C ALA A 106 5.04 -15.28 -4.83
N GLN A 107 3.91 -14.63 -5.09
CA GLN A 107 2.58 -15.20 -4.83
C GLN A 107 2.38 -15.65 -3.37
N SER A 108 2.96 -14.92 -2.41
CA SER A 108 2.97 -15.26 -0.98
C SER A 108 3.71 -16.57 -0.66
N GLN A 109 4.71 -16.96 -1.48
CA GLN A 109 5.54 -18.14 -1.28
C GLN A 109 7.00 -17.70 -1.13
N PHE A 110 7.55 -17.77 0.09
CA PHE A 110 8.90 -17.28 0.36
C PHE A 110 9.98 -18.04 -0.43
N SER A 111 9.88 -19.35 -0.52
CA SER A 111 10.82 -20.16 -1.32
C SER A 111 10.83 -19.75 -2.80
N LYS A 112 9.67 -19.39 -3.33
CA LYS A 112 9.56 -18.84 -4.69
C LYS A 112 10.24 -17.47 -4.77
N GLN A 113 10.07 -16.60 -3.77
CA GLN A 113 10.72 -15.28 -3.77
C GLN A 113 12.26 -15.42 -3.81
N ILE A 114 12.82 -16.30 -3.00
CA ILE A 114 14.26 -16.60 -3.00
C ILE A 114 14.71 -17.07 -4.39
N SER A 115 14.01 -18.05 -4.98
CA SER A 115 14.34 -18.57 -6.31
C SER A 115 14.23 -17.51 -7.40
N ASP A 116 13.16 -16.71 -7.39
CA ASP A 116 12.94 -15.63 -8.36
C ASP A 116 14.07 -14.60 -8.30
N VAL A 117 14.49 -14.19 -7.10
CA VAL A 117 15.57 -13.20 -6.93
C VAL A 117 16.92 -13.78 -7.37
N GLN A 118 17.21 -15.03 -7.02
CA GLN A 118 18.42 -15.69 -7.49
C GLN A 118 18.46 -15.78 -9.04
N GLN A 119 17.30 -16.01 -9.66
CA GLN A 119 17.19 -16.01 -11.11
C GLN A 119 17.41 -14.62 -11.71
N LEU A 120 16.90 -13.55 -11.09
CA LEU A 120 17.17 -12.18 -11.53
C LEU A 120 18.67 -11.87 -11.51
N ILE A 121 19.38 -12.29 -10.44
CA ILE A 121 20.85 -12.15 -10.34
C ILE A 121 21.54 -12.92 -11.47
N ALA A 122 21.15 -14.18 -11.70
CA ALA A 122 21.72 -15.02 -12.75
C ALA A 122 21.48 -14.44 -14.16
N GLN A 123 20.37 -13.74 -14.36
CA GLN A 123 20.02 -13.04 -15.59
C GLN A 123 20.75 -11.69 -15.76
N GLY A 124 21.67 -11.34 -14.86
CA GLY A 124 22.53 -10.18 -14.96
C GLY A 124 21.95 -8.89 -14.38
N ALA A 125 20.98 -8.97 -13.44
CA ALA A 125 20.51 -7.78 -12.72
C ALA A 125 21.68 -7.02 -12.11
N LYS A 126 21.66 -5.70 -12.25
CA LYS A 126 22.64 -4.77 -11.67
C LYS A 126 22.09 -4.02 -10.46
N LEU A 127 20.80 -4.05 -10.27
CA LEU A 127 20.07 -3.58 -9.11
C LEU A 127 18.91 -4.52 -8.81
N LEU A 128 18.67 -4.74 -7.54
CA LEU A 128 17.46 -5.40 -7.06
C LEU A 128 16.68 -4.47 -6.12
N VAL A 129 15.41 -4.28 -6.41
CA VAL A 129 14.43 -3.68 -5.49
C VAL A 129 13.55 -4.82 -5.01
N ILE A 130 13.47 -5.04 -3.71
CA ILE A 130 12.78 -6.19 -3.12
C ILE A 130 11.77 -5.70 -2.09
N ALA A 131 10.50 -6.12 -2.23
CA ALA A 131 9.51 -6.08 -1.17
C ALA A 131 9.53 -7.45 -0.47
N PRO A 132 10.20 -7.63 0.69
CA PRO A 132 10.41 -8.94 1.28
C PRO A 132 9.10 -9.55 1.82
N LEU A 133 8.92 -10.86 1.64
CA LEU A 133 7.80 -11.56 2.27
C LEU A 133 8.07 -11.82 3.76
N ASN A 134 9.25 -12.29 4.09
CA ASN A 134 9.74 -12.54 5.45
C ASN A 134 10.95 -11.69 5.77
N SER A 135 11.22 -11.49 7.06
CA SER A 135 12.44 -10.81 7.50
C SER A 135 13.67 -11.72 7.50
N ASP A 136 13.50 -13.02 7.73
CA ASP A 136 14.57 -14.02 7.81
C ASP A 136 14.69 -14.87 6.55
N GLY A 137 15.83 -15.57 6.41
CA GLY A 137 16.07 -16.56 5.36
C GLY A 137 16.65 -16.00 4.06
N TRP A 138 17.19 -14.78 4.09
CA TRP A 138 17.73 -14.11 2.90
C TRP A 138 19.20 -14.42 2.60
N GLU A 139 19.91 -15.12 3.47
CA GLU A 139 21.36 -15.38 3.37
C GLU A 139 21.80 -15.96 2.01
N PRO A 140 21.05 -16.89 1.36
CA PRO A 140 21.46 -17.40 0.05
C PRO A 140 21.45 -16.33 -1.04
N VAL A 141 20.44 -15.44 -1.02
CA VAL A 141 20.32 -14.32 -1.96
C VAL A 141 21.40 -13.28 -1.70
N LEU A 142 21.59 -12.88 -0.43
CA LEU A 142 22.56 -11.86 -0.03
C LEU A 142 23.98 -12.28 -0.43
N ARG A 143 24.36 -13.54 -0.20
CA ARG A 143 25.65 -14.07 -0.61
C ARG A 143 25.84 -14.02 -2.13
N GLN A 144 24.84 -14.48 -2.90
CA GLN A 144 24.92 -14.43 -4.36
C GLN A 144 24.99 -13.01 -4.90
N ALA A 145 24.22 -12.09 -4.30
CA ALA A 145 24.23 -10.66 -4.67
C ALA A 145 25.61 -10.03 -4.39
N ALA A 146 26.21 -10.32 -3.23
CA ALA A 146 27.55 -9.85 -2.86
C ALA A 146 28.63 -10.38 -3.83
N GLU A 147 28.62 -11.68 -4.17
CA GLU A 147 29.54 -12.28 -5.15
C GLU A 147 29.45 -11.61 -6.52
N LYS A 148 28.25 -11.23 -6.94
CA LYS A 148 27.97 -10.56 -8.22
C LYS A 148 28.04 -9.03 -8.13
N LYS A 149 28.26 -8.47 -6.93
CA LYS A 149 28.26 -7.03 -6.64
C LYS A 149 26.98 -6.33 -7.06
N VAL A 150 25.84 -6.98 -6.82
CA VAL A 150 24.50 -6.46 -7.12
C VAL A 150 23.92 -5.82 -5.86
N PRO A 151 23.75 -4.49 -5.81
CA PRO A 151 23.10 -3.83 -4.69
C PRO A 151 21.63 -4.20 -4.59
N ILE A 152 21.15 -4.35 -3.36
CA ILE A 152 19.76 -4.64 -3.02
C ILE A 152 19.21 -3.44 -2.24
N ILE A 153 18.06 -2.92 -2.67
CA ILE A 153 17.21 -2.01 -1.89
C ILE A 153 16.00 -2.79 -1.42
N THR A 154 15.73 -2.80 -0.13
CA THR A 154 14.47 -3.33 0.37
C THR A 154 13.45 -2.21 0.53
N ILE A 155 12.21 -2.47 0.13
CA ILE A 155 11.09 -1.54 0.27
C ILE A 155 10.00 -2.19 1.11
N ASP A 156 9.15 -1.38 1.75
CA ASP A 156 8.08 -1.81 2.63
C ASP A 156 8.58 -2.56 3.87
N ARG A 157 9.13 -3.75 3.73
CA ARG A 157 9.56 -4.62 4.84
C ARG A 157 11.08 -4.67 4.98
N LYS A 158 11.53 -4.84 6.22
CA LYS A 158 12.96 -5.05 6.54
C LYS A 158 13.32 -6.53 6.44
N ILE A 159 14.57 -6.78 6.10
CA ILE A 159 15.23 -8.07 6.28
C ILE A 159 16.17 -8.01 7.47
N ASN A 160 16.35 -9.15 8.16
CA ASN A 160 17.28 -9.29 9.29
C ASN A 160 18.70 -9.46 8.77
N ALA A 161 19.27 -8.37 8.25
CA ALA A 161 20.62 -8.28 7.71
C ALA A 161 21.16 -6.87 7.93
N GLN A 162 22.45 -6.67 7.72
CA GLN A 162 23.12 -5.38 7.96
C GLN A 162 23.03 -4.47 6.72
N PRO A 163 22.29 -3.34 6.79
CA PRO A 163 22.33 -2.35 5.73
C PRO A 163 23.74 -1.78 5.57
N CYS A 164 24.09 -1.32 4.40
CA CYS A 164 25.43 -0.91 3.98
C CYS A 164 26.49 -2.03 3.93
N THR A 165 26.15 -3.26 4.29
CA THR A 165 27.04 -4.43 4.25
C THR A 165 26.43 -5.53 3.41
N ASP A 166 25.29 -6.06 3.84
CA ASP A 166 24.61 -7.19 3.18
C ASP A 166 23.64 -6.72 2.10
N TYR A 167 23.00 -5.58 2.31
CA TYR A 167 22.15 -4.89 1.35
C TYR A 167 22.36 -3.38 1.46
N LEU A 168 21.91 -2.62 0.47
CA LEU A 168 22.23 -1.21 0.37
C LEU A 168 21.48 -0.33 1.36
N THR A 169 20.16 -0.37 1.31
CA THR A 169 19.29 0.46 2.16
C THR A 169 17.89 -0.13 2.29
N PHE A 170 17.22 0.21 3.36
CA PHE A 170 15.78 0.00 3.56
C PHE A 170 15.02 1.30 3.32
N ILE A 171 13.90 1.24 2.61
CA ILE A 171 12.96 2.35 2.40
C ILE A 171 11.58 1.90 2.82
N GLY A 172 11.00 2.51 3.85
CA GLY A 172 9.67 2.14 4.33
C GLY A 172 9.17 3.01 5.47
N SER A 173 8.02 2.67 6.00
CA SER A 173 7.40 3.35 7.12
C SER A 173 8.05 3.01 8.46
N ASP A 174 7.82 3.85 9.46
CA ASP A 174 8.01 3.48 10.86
C ASP A 174 6.77 2.74 11.36
N PHE A 175 6.81 1.42 11.30
CA PHE A 175 5.67 0.57 11.66
C PHE A 175 5.33 0.61 13.14
N TYR A 176 6.32 0.83 14.01
CA TYR A 176 6.07 1.02 15.43
C TYR A 176 5.26 2.31 15.65
N GLN A 177 5.67 3.41 15.01
CA GLN A 177 4.95 4.68 15.07
C GLN A 177 3.55 4.57 14.43
N GLN A 178 3.37 3.79 13.35
CA GLN A 178 2.03 3.51 12.81
C GLN A 178 1.13 2.84 13.85
N GLY A 179 1.67 1.87 14.61
CA GLY A 179 0.96 1.23 15.72
C GLY A 179 0.58 2.21 16.82
N GLU A 180 1.51 3.09 17.24
CA GLU A 180 1.22 4.14 18.23
C GLU A 180 0.12 5.09 17.77
N ARG A 181 0.18 5.55 16.50
CA ARG A 181 -0.84 6.45 15.91
C ARG A 181 -2.20 5.77 15.83
N ALA A 182 -2.24 4.49 15.46
CA ALA A 182 -3.47 3.71 15.46
C ALA A 182 -4.06 3.58 16.88
N ALA A 183 -3.21 3.43 17.90
CA ALA A 183 -3.62 3.40 19.30
C ALA A 183 -4.19 4.77 19.75
N ASP A 184 -3.55 5.87 19.40
CA ASP A 184 -4.05 7.22 19.71
C ASP A 184 -5.46 7.44 19.11
N GLN A 185 -5.69 6.99 17.87
CA GLN A 185 -7.02 7.05 17.25
C GLN A 185 -8.03 6.12 17.93
N MET A 186 -7.63 4.94 18.37
CA MET A 186 -8.49 4.03 19.12
C MET A 186 -8.84 4.60 20.50
N ILE A 187 -7.88 5.19 21.21
CA ILE A 187 -8.09 5.85 22.49
C ILE A 187 -9.11 6.99 22.34
N GLN A 188 -8.95 7.81 21.31
CA GLN A 188 -9.90 8.89 21.03
C GLN A 188 -11.31 8.34 20.71
N ALA A 189 -11.41 7.31 19.89
CA ALA A 189 -12.68 6.73 19.46
C ALA A 189 -13.46 6.07 20.60
N LEU A 190 -12.76 5.52 21.59
CA LEU A 190 -13.34 4.82 22.77
C LEU A 190 -13.44 5.68 24.04
N GLY A 191 -12.85 6.88 24.05
CA GLY A 191 -12.76 7.70 25.26
C GLY A 191 -11.89 7.08 26.35
N GLY A 192 -10.88 6.29 25.97
CA GLY A 192 -9.86 5.74 26.87
C GLY A 192 -10.23 4.49 27.63
N GLN A 193 -11.33 3.82 27.33
CA GLN A 193 -11.76 2.59 28.03
C GLN A 193 -12.56 1.63 27.16
N GLY A 194 -12.50 0.34 27.45
CA GLY A 194 -13.27 -0.71 26.77
C GLY A 194 -12.41 -1.87 26.30
N GLU A 195 -13.07 -2.87 25.70
CA GLU A 195 -12.40 -4.05 25.14
C GLU A 195 -12.07 -3.83 23.65
N VAL A 196 -10.83 -4.14 23.29
CA VAL A 196 -10.32 -4.04 21.90
C VAL A 196 -9.81 -5.39 21.44
N ALA A 197 -10.09 -5.71 20.19
CA ALA A 197 -9.50 -6.82 19.45
C ALA A 197 -8.43 -6.33 18.49
N ILE A 198 -7.37 -7.12 18.30
CA ILE A 198 -6.36 -6.89 17.27
C ILE A 198 -6.49 -7.97 16.19
N LEU A 199 -6.70 -7.55 14.95
CA LEU A 199 -6.54 -8.39 13.77
C LEU A 199 -5.10 -8.26 13.29
N LEU A 200 -4.30 -9.25 13.62
CA LEU A 200 -2.86 -9.29 13.32
C LEU A 200 -2.63 -9.54 11.83
N GLY A 201 -1.57 -8.96 11.30
CA GLY A 201 -1.09 -9.23 9.96
C GLY A 201 -0.51 -10.64 9.79
N ALA A 202 0.15 -10.87 8.67
CA ALA A 202 0.86 -12.12 8.42
C ALA A 202 2.09 -12.24 9.32
N PRO A 203 2.37 -13.42 9.88
CA PRO A 203 3.55 -13.63 10.70
C PRO A 203 4.84 -13.64 9.85
N GLY A 204 6.00 -13.52 10.54
CA GLY A 204 7.32 -13.68 9.91
C GLY A 204 7.91 -12.41 9.29
N ASN A 205 7.28 -11.25 9.47
CA ASN A 205 7.79 -9.96 9.02
C ASN A 205 7.67 -8.88 10.11
N ASN A 206 8.46 -7.85 9.99
CA ASN A 206 8.54 -6.77 10.96
C ASN A 206 7.28 -5.89 11.00
N VAL A 207 6.49 -5.81 9.93
CA VAL A 207 5.28 -4.96 9.90
C VAL A 207 4.31 -5.37 11.00
N THR A 208 3.94 -6.66 11.04
CA THR A 208 3.06 -7.20 12.08
C THR A 208 3.64 -7.00 13.47
N THR A 209 4.93 -7.35 13.67
CA THR A 209 5.56 -7.26 14.99
C THR A 209 5.61 -5.84 15.52
N ASP A 210 6.04 -4.89 14.67
CA ASP A 210 6.24 -3.50 15.05
C ASP A 210 4.91 -2.77 15.26
N ARG A 211 3.91 -2.97 14.35
CA ARG A 211 2.56 -2.41 14.49
C ARG A 211 1.86 -2.90 15.77
N THR A 212 1.92 -4.22 16.03
CA THR A 212 1.35 -4.79 17.27
C THR A 212 2.00 -4.19 18.49
N LYS A 213 3.34 -4.12 18.49
CA LYS A 213 4.09 -3.62 19.65
C LYS A 213 3.79 -2.14 19.90
N GLY A 214 3.85 -1.30 18.88
CA GLY A 214 3.56 0.13 19.00
C GLY A 214 2.14 0.39 19.53
N PHE A 215 1.15 -0.35 19.01
CA PHE A 215 -0.23 -0.25 19.48
C PHE A 215 -0.37 -0.62 20.96
N LYS A 216 0.18 -1.77 21.37
CA LYS A 216 0.09 -2.25 22.75
C LYS A 216 0.80 -1.33 23.75
N ASP A 217 2.03 -0.92 23.43
CA ASP A 217 2.82 -0.05 24.29
C ASP A 217 2.08 1.29 24.49
N ARG A 218 1.52 1.85 23.42
CA ARG A 218 0.78 3.11 23.48
C ARG A 218 -0.51 3.00 24.28
N ILE A 219 -1.28 1.92 24.11
CA ILE A 219 -2.48 1.65 24.93
C ILE A 219 -2.10 1.53 26.40
N GLN A 220 -1.05 0.78 26.73
CA GLN A 220 -0.59 0.63 28.10
C GLN A 220 -0.15 1.96 28.72
N GLU A 221 0.53 2.81 27.93
CA GLU A 221 1.03 4.10 28.41
C GLU A 221 -0.09 5.13 28.62
N LYS A 222 -1.01 5.24 27.64
CA LYS A 222 -1.96 6.37 27.58
C LYS A 222 -3.37 6.04 28.02
N ALA A 223 -3.78 4.79 27.93
CA ALA A 223 -5.17 4.39 28.24
C ALA A 223 -5.25 3.00 28.89
N PRO A 224 -4.76 2.82 30.11
CA PRO A 224 -4.79 1.54 30.81
C PRO A 224 -6.22 1.02 31.07
N GLY A 225 -7.25 1.82 30.85
CA GLY A 225 -8.66 1.41 30.87
C GLY A 225 -9.11 0.65 29.61
N ILE A 226 -8.28 0.59 28.55
CA ILE A 226 -8.51 -0.24 27.39
C ILE A 226 -7.86 -1.60 27.61
N THR A 227 -8.64 -2.67 27.43
CA THR A 227 -8.16 -4.05 27.55
C THR A 227 -8.11 -4.70 26.18
N ILE A 228 -6.96 -5.25 25.79
CA ILE A 228 -6.84 -6.07 24.61
C ILE A 228 -7.26 -7.49 24.98
N SER A 229 -8.45 -7.91 24.55
CA SER A 229 -9.10 -9.17 24.96
C SER A 229 -9.09 -10.25 23.88
N PHE A 230 -8.65 -9.92 22.66
CA PHE A 230 -8.63 -10.85 21.51
C PHE A 230 -7.52 -10.44 20.55
N GLU A 231 -6.75 -11.44 20.10
CA GLU A 231 -5.71 -11.26 19.10
C GLU A 231 -5.67 -12.49 18.20
N GLN A 232 -5.84 -12.29 16.90
CA GLN A 232 -5.77 -13.38 15.92
C GLN A 232 -5.31 -12.87 14.57
N THR A 233 -4.51 -13.68 13.86
CA THR A 233 -4.03 -13.31 12.54
C THR A 233 -5.11 -13.39 11.48
N GLY A 234 -5.26 -12.33 10.70
CA GLY A 234 -6.05 -12.26 9.47
C GLY A 234 -5.17 -12.17 8.22
N GLU A 235 -3.84 -12.33 8.38
CA GLU A 235 -2.84 -12.48 7.31
C GLU A 235 -2.91 -11.39 6.24
N PHE A 236 -3.30 -10.16 6.61
CA PHE A 236 -3.50 -9.03 5.72
C PHE A 236 -4.56 -9.23 4.62
N THR A 237 -5.45 -10.22 4.75
CA THR A 237 -6.47 -10.50 3.74
C THR A 237 -7.88 -10.17 4.23
N ARG A 238 -8.74 -9.70 3.31
CA ARG A 238 -10.14 -9.36 3.61
C ARG A 238 -10.93 -10.56 4.09
N GLU A 239 -10.78 -11.69 3.42
CA GLU A 239 -11.49 -12.92 3.74
C GLU A 239 -11.16 -13.40 5.16
N LYS A 240 -9.88 -13.48 5.53
CA LYS A 240 -9.49 -13.89 6.88
C LYS A 240 -9.86 -12.85 7.93
N GLY A 241 -9.74 -11.56 7.62
CA GLY A 241 -10.24 -10.49 8.49
C GLY A 241 -11.73 -10.65 8.80
N GLN A 242 -12.55 -11.01 7.81
CA GLN A 242 -13.96 -11.33 8.01
C GLN A 242 -14.14 -12.56 8.91
N GLN A 243 -13.50 -13.69 8.60
CA GLN A 243 -13.59 -14.93 9.37
C GLN A 243 -13.20 -14.74 10.84
N VAL A 244 -12.09 -14.04 11.09
CA VAL A 244 -11.62 -13.74 12.44
C VAL A 244 -12.61 -12.86 13.19
N THR A 245 -13.21 -11.89 12.50
CA THR A 245 -14.22 -11.00 13.11
C THR A 245 -15.53 -11.73 13.40
N GLU A 246 -15.94 -12.68 12.57
CA GLU A 246 -17.09 -13.54 12.86
C GLU A 246 -16.87 -14.37 14.14
N GLN A 247 -15.66 -14.92 14.34
CA GLN A 247 -15.28 -15.60 15.59
C GLN A 247 -15.23 -14.64 16.78
N LEU A 248 -14.71 -13.42 16.58
CA LEU A 248 -14.70 -12.37 17.61
C LEU A 248 -16.12 -12.04 18.09
N ILE A 249 -17.05 -11.81 17.19
CA ILE A 249 -18.45 -11.48 17.52
C ILE A 249 -19.08 -12.56 18.38
N GLN A 250 -18.79 -13.83 18.09
CA GLN A 250 -19.32 -14.97 18.84
C GLN A 250 -18.68 -15.13 20.22
N SER A 251 -17.34 -14.99 20.28
CA SER A 251 -16.58 -15.27 21.50
C SER A 251 -16.46 -14.07 22.44
N ARG A 252 -16.52 -12.85 21.93
CA ARG A 252 -16.36 -11.58 22.65
C ARG A 252 -17.40 -10.53 22.24
N PRO A 253 -18.70 -10.77 22.50
CA PRO A 253 -19.77 -9.86 22.05
C PRO A 253 -19.69 -8.45 22.68
N GLY A 254 -18.90 -8.29 23.75
CA GLY A 254 -18.66 -7.03 24.45
C GLY A 254 -17.63 -6.12 23.81
N THR A 255 -16.88 -6.59 22.79
CA THR A 255 -15.82 -5.83 22.10
C THR A 255 -16.34 -4.50 21.59
N LYS A 256 -15.62 -3.42 21.91
CA LYS A 256 -15.95 -2.03 21.55
C LYS A 256 -15.10 -1.50 20.40
N GLY A 257 -13.87 -2.02 20.26
CA GLY A 257 -12.94 -1.60 19.23
C GLY A 257 -12.26 -2.76 18.52
N ILE A 258 -11.91 -2.54 17.26
CA ILE A 258 -11.10 -3.45 16.44
C ILE A 258 -9.95 -2.62 15.86
N TYR A 259 -8.72 -2.99 16.22
CA TYR A 259 -7.54 -2.56 15.50
C TYR A 259 -7.20 -3.62 14.46
N ALA A 260 -7.26 -3.25 13.20
CA ALA A 260 -6.83 -4.10 12.10
C ALA A 260 -5.50 -3.57 11.56
N GLU A 261 -4.47 -4.41 11.54
CA GLU A 261 -3.13 -4.01 11.09
C GLU A 261 -3.03 -3.70 9.60
N ASN A 262 -4.13 -3.91 8.85
CA ASN A 262 -4.29 -3.35 7.52
C ASN A 262 -5.78 -3.14 7.15
N ASP A 263 -5.98 -2.38 6.08
CA ASP A 263 -7.31 -2.00 5.59
C ASP A 263 -8.14 -3.18 5.08
N GLU A 264 -7.51 -4.15 4.42
CA GLU A 264 -8.25 -5.30 3.90
C GLU A 264 -8.90 -6.11 5.03
N MET A 265 -8.18 -6.32 6.13
CA MET A 265 -8.77 -6.96 7.31
C MET A 265 -9.87 -6.10 7.94
N ALA A 266 -9.69 -4.77 7.99
CA ALA A 266 -10.72 -3.85 8.49
C ALA A 266 -11.99 -3.91 7.65
N LEU A 267 -11.88 -3.94 6.33
CA LEU A 267 -13.01 -4.07 5.42
C LEU A 267 -13.68 -5.45 5.54
N GLY A 268 -12.91 -6.50 5.81
CA GLY A 268 -13.42 -7.82 6.20
C GLY A 268 -14.22 -7.76 7.49
N ALA A 269 -13.71 -7.06 8.51
CA ALA A 269 -14.40 -6.84 9.78
C ALA A 269 -15.73 -6.09 9.58
N VAL A 270 -15.74 -5.07 8.74
CA VAL A 270 -17.00 -4.36 8.38
C VAL A 270 -18.01 -5.32 7.77
N THR A 271 -17.58 -6.24 6.90
CA THR A 271 -18.47 -7.24 6.30
C THR A 271 -19.07 -8.16 7.36
N ALA A 272 -18.27 -8.68 8.30
CA ALA A 272 -18.73 -9.51 9.40
C ALA A 272 -19.71 -8.78 10.33
N LEU A 273 -19.41 -7.52 10.67
CA LEU A 273 -20.28 -6.69 11.51
C LEU A 273 -21.62 -6.41 10.84
N LYS A 274 -21.66 -6.13 9.53
CA LYS A 274 -22.89 -5.98 8.75
C LYS A 274 -23.70 -7.27 8.77
N GLY A 275 -23.06 -8.42 8.56
CA GLY A 275 -23.70 -9.74 8.63
C GLY A 275 -24.30 -10.05 10.01
N ALA A 276 -23.73 -9.52 11.07
CA ALA A 276 -24.23 -9.63 12.44
C ALA A 276 -25.27 -8.55 12.82
N GLY A 277 -25.75 -7.75 11.86
CA GLY A 277 -26.76 -6.72 12.08
C GLY A 277 -26.27 -5.50 12.85
N LYS A 278 -24.95 -5.26 12.92
CA LYS A 278 -24.39 -4.06 13.55
C LYS A 278 -24.54 -2.86 12.63
N SER A 279 -24.68 -1.68 13.22
CA SER A 279 -24.71 -0.39 12.50
C SER A 279 -23.34 0.29 12.51
N PRO A 280 -23.08 1.24 11.59
CA PRO A 280 -21.87 2.05 11.59
C PRO A 280 -21.61 2.68 12.97
N GLY A 281 -20.36 2.66 13.41
CA GLY A 281 -19.92 3.26 14.68
C GLY A 281 -20.26 2.50 15.96
N GLN A 282 -21.01 1.39 15.90
CA GLN A 282 -21.28 0.56 17.09
C GLN A 282 -20.02 -0.15 17.60
N VAL A 283 -19.13 -0.56 16.70
CA VAL A 283 -17.77 -1.03 17.00
C VAL A 283 -16.83 -0.07 16.31
N LYS A 284 -15.87 0.48 17.05
CA LYS A 284 -14.88 1.42 16.52
C LYS A 284 -13.81 0.65 15.78
N ILE A 285 -13.52 1.00 14.54
CA ILE A 285 -12.49 0.33 13.74
C ILE A 285 -11.40 1.34 13.39
N VAL A 286 -10.16 1.00 13.68
CA VAL A 286 -8.97 1.72 13.22
C VAL A 286 -8.12 0.76 12.42
N SER A 287 -7.58 1.21 11.30
CA SER A 287 -6.72 0.40 10.44
C SER A 287 -5.49 1.14 9.96
N VAL A 288 -4.67 0.44 9.21
CA VAL A 288 -3.47 0.97 8.56
C VAL A 288 -3.51 0.61 7.08
N ASP A 289 -3.05 1.45 6.22
CA ASP A 289 -2.67 1.43 4.81
C ASP A 289 -3.08 2.73 4.10
N GLY A 290 -4.34 3.14 4.10
CA GLY A 290 -4.83 4.32 3.37
C GLY A 290 -5.43 3.99 2.01
N THR A 291 -6.00 2.80 1.87
CA THR A 291 -6.72 2.41 0.65
C THR A 291 -7.99 3.24 0.49
N ARG A 292 -8.35 3.53 -0.77
CA ARG A 292 -9.55 4.31 -1.08
C ARG A 292 -10.82 3.73 -0.45
N ALA A 293 -10.93 2.40 -0.40
CA ALA A 293 -12.09 1.73 0.17
C ALA A 293 -12.18 1.92 1.70
N ALA A 294 -11.04 1.92 2.41
CA ALA A 294 -11.02 2.14 3.84
C ALA A 294 -11.26 3.62 4.19
N VAL A 295 -10.67 4.56 3.44
CA VAL A 295 -10.96 5.99 3.60
C VAL A 295 -12.43 6.29 3.31
N GLN A 296 -13.05 5.65 2.30
CA GLN A 296 -14.49 5.71 2.09
C GLN A 296 -15.25 5.13 3.28
N GLY A 297 -14.74 4.06 3.89
CA GLY A 297 -15.32 3.47 5.10
C GLY A 297 -15.38 4.43 6.29
N ILE A 298 -14.45 5.41 6.38
CA ILE A 298 -14.54 6.49 7.37
C ILE A 298 -15.72 7.42 7.03
N VAL A 299 -15.84 7.81 5.77
CA VAL A 299 -16.95 8.68 5.29
C VAL A 299 -18.30 8.03 5.54
N ASP A 300 -18.39 6.70 5.36
CA ASP A 300 -19.59 5.91 5.60
C ASP A 300 -19.85 5.60 7.09
N GLY A 301 -18.94 6.01 7.99
CA GLY A 301 -19.05 5.84 9.44
C GLY A 301 -18.71 4.44 9.97
N TRP A 302 -18.15 3.55 9.15
CA TRP A 302 -17.73 2.22 9.57
C TRP A 302 -16.36 2.19 10.23
N LEU A 303 -15.41 2.98 9.72
CA LEU A 303 -14.08 3.15 10.29
C LEU A 303 -14.00 4.49 11.05
N SER A 304 -13.22 4.52 12.11
CA SER A 304 -12.95 5.74 12.89
C SER A 304 -11.75 6.50 12.34
N ALA A 305 -10.71 5.78 11.95
CA ALA A 305 -9.50 6.34 11.36
C ALA A 305 -8.72 5.29 10.57
N VAL A 306 -7.84 5.77 9.69
CA VAL A 306 -6.85 4.98 8.96
C VAL A 306 -5.51 5.70 9.04
N VAL A 307 -4.47 5.03 9.51
CA VAL A 307 -3.09 5.49 9.42
C VAL A 307 -2.54 5.10 8.05
N GLU A 308 -1.98 6.04 7.31
CA GLU A 308 -1.40 5.70 6.00
C GLU A 308 -0.16 4.81 6.15
N SER A 309 0.00 3.89 5.22
CA SER A 309 1.25 3.23 4.85
C SER A 309 1.39 3.39 3.35
N ASN A 310 2.24 4.31 2.91
CA ASN A 310 2.25 4.72 1.51
C ASN A 310 3.06 3.73 0.64
N PRO A 311 2.44 3.06 -0.36
CA PRO A 311 3.10 2.04 -1.19
C PRO A 311 3.89 2.61 -2.38
N ARG A 312 3.95 3.93 -2.56
CA ARG A 312 4.48 4.56 -3.77
C ARG A 312 6.00 4.74 -3.71
N PHE A 313 6.74 3.65 -3.54
CA PHE A 313 8.19 3.66 -3.32
C PHE A 313 9.05 3.93 -4.57
N GLY A 314 8.49 3.80 -5.78
CA GLY A 314 9.25 3.89 -7.02
C GLY A 314 10.14 5.11 -7.15
N PRO A 315 9.61 6.35 -6.99
CA PRO A 315 10.41 7.57 -7.09
C PRO A 315 11.57 7.59 -6.09
N LEU A 316 11.33 7.18 -4.85
CA LEU A 316 12.36 7.22 -3.79
C LEU A 316 13.41 6.11 -3.98
N ALA A 317 13.01 4.90 -4.39
CA ALA A 317 13.94 3.81 -4.67
C ALA A 317 14.91 4.17 -5.80
N PHE A 318 14.41 4.70 -6.91
CA PHE A 318 15.28 5.05 -8.04
C PHE A 318 16.08 6.32 -7.81
N SER A 319 15.54 7.34 -7.14
CA SER A 319 16.32 8.52 -6.78
C SER A 319 17.45 8.21 -5.78
N THR A 320 17.20 7.33 -4.80
CA THR A 320 18.22 6.83 -3.88
C THR A 320 19.30 6.05 -4.63
N THR A 321 18.90 5.20 -5.59
CA THR A 321 19.86 4.49 -6.45
C THR A 321 20.72 5.46 -7.26
N GLN A 322 20.10 6.49 -7.85
CA GLN A 322 20.84 7.45 -8.66
C GLN A 322 21.89 8.20 -7.81
N LYS A 323 21.52 8.67 -6.62
CA LYS A 323 22.48 9.28 -5.66
C LYS A 323 23.66 8.36 -5.36
N PHE A 324 23.36 7.07 -5.09
CA PHE A 324 24.42 6.08 -4.86
C PHE A 324 25.35 5.93 -6.07
N LEU A 325 24.83 5.88 -7.30
CA LEU A 325 25.64 5.80 -8.52
C LEU A 325 26.45 7.06 -8.81
N ASP A 326 25.96 8.23 -8.41
CA ASP A 326 26.65 9.51 -8.51
C ASP A 326 27.78 9.64 -7.47
N GLY A 327 27.87 8.69 -6.54
CA GLY A 327 28.88 8.65 -5.49
C GLY A 327 28.48 9.41 -4.22
N GLU A 328 27.22 9.84 -4.14
CA GLU A 328 26.68 10.42 -2.91
C GLU A 328 26.50 9.34 -1.84
N GLY A 329 26.64 9.74 -0.58
CA GLY A 329 26.32 8.88 0.54
C GLY A 329 24.80 8.77 0.72
N ILE A 330 24.29 7.54 0.78
CA ILE A 330 22.89 7.28 1.08
C ILE A 330 22.73 6.68 2.47
N PRO A 331 21.66 6.99 3.21
CA PRO A 331 21.44 6.42 4.54
C PRO A 331 21.10 4.93 4.47
N ALA A 332 21.49 4.19 5.50
CA ALA A 332 21.12 2.77 5.65
C ALA A 332 19.62 2.53 5.76
N THR A 333 18.90 3.54 6.25
CA THR A 333 17.44 3.48 6.43
C THR A 333 16.84 4.81 6.02
N VAL A 334 15.81 4.77 5.19
CA VAL A 334 14.99 5.91 4.77
C VAL A 334 13.56 5.68 5.26
N ILE A 335 13.14 6.47 6.24
CA ILE A 335 11.78 6.44 6.76
C ILE A 335 10.91 7.41 5.98
N ILE A 336 9.78 6.93 5.50
CA ILE A 336 8.82 7.73 4.74
C ILE A 336 7.80 8.41 5.67
N SER A 337 7.19 9.48 5.15
CA SER A 337 6.14 10.21 5.83
C SER A 337 4.78 9.63 5.47
N ASP A 338 4.05 9.14 6.46
CA ASP A 338 2.70 8.61 6.31
C ASP A 338 1.66 9.64 6.79
N GLN A 339 0.56 9.77 6.04
CA GLN A 339 -0.58 10.61 6.38
C GLN A 339 -1.48 9.92 7.44
N GLU A 340 -2.58 10.57 7.77
CA GLU A 340 -3.61 10.03 8.63
C GLU A 340 -4.98 10.49 8.14
N TYR A 341 -5.90 9.55 8.00
CA TYR A 341 -7.27 9.80 7.57
C TYR A 341 -8.20 9.62 8.77
N THR A 342 -8.95 10.65 9.07
CA THR A 342 -9.93 10.70 10.16
C THR A 342 -11.25 11.23 9.65
N THR A 343 -12.28 11.22 10.49
CA THR A 343 -13.58 11.84 10.15
C THR A 343 -13.48 13.31 9.77
N ALA A 344 -12.42 14.00 10.20
CA ALA A 344 -12.22 15.43 9.91
C ALA A 344 -11.74 15.67 8.46
N ASN A 345 -10.98 14.75 7.87
CA ASN A 345 -10.33 14.97 6.56
C ASN A 345 -10.61 13.90 5.49
N ALA A 346 -11.20 12.75 5.85
CA ALA A 346 -11.35 11.61 4.95
C ALA A 346 -12.07 11.97 3.64
N LYS A 347 -13.12 12.77 3.70
CA LYS A 347 -13.90 13.14 2.51
C LYS A 347 -13.08 13.93 1.50
N GLU A 348 -12.26 14.86 1.96
CA GLU A 348 -11.40 15.70 1.12
C GLU A 348 -10.18 14.94 0.63
N SER A 349 -9.73 13.94 1.41
CA SER A 349 -8.53 13.17 1.16
C SER A 349 -8.75 11.92 0.29
N LEU A 350 -9.99 11.60 -0.11
CA LEU A 350 -10.30 10.44 -0.97
C LEU A 350 -9.49 10.42 -2.28
N GLY A 351 -9.10 11.58 -2.80
CA GLY A 351 -8.27 11.69 -3.99
C GLY A 351 -6.81 11.26 -3.78
N ASN A 352 -6.32 11.28 -2.55
CA ASN A 352 -4.95 10.92 -2.18
C ASN A 352 -4.82 9.42 -1.85
N ALA A 353 -5.91 8.79 -1.42
CA ALA A 353 -5.98 7.36 -1.14
C ALA A 353 -5.72 6.53 -2.42
N TYR A 354 -5.15 5.34 -2.27
CA TYR A 354 -4.77 4.47 -3.40
C TYR A 354 -5.68 3.25 -3.56
#